data_4cc591cb71cbf63866f3e8c253e12899
#
_entry.id   4cc591cb71cbf63866f3e8c253e12899
#
_cell.length_a   1.000
_cell.length_b   1.000
_cell.length_c   1.000
_cell.angle_alpha   90.00
_cell.angle_beta   90.00
_cell.angle_gamma   90.00
#
_symmetry.space_group_name_H-M   'P 1'
#
loop_
_entity.id
_entity.type
_entity.pdbx_description
1 polymer ?
#
loop_
_entity_poly.entity_id
_entity_poly.type
_entity_poly.pdbx_seq_one_letter_code
_entity_poly.pdbx_strand_id
1 'polypeptide(L)'
;MIKMQKLINATDTFRELAVIYVAIVCLCGGLFALVEHKAFFDSIWWAFVTAMTVGYGDIYPVTIAGRIIGIILMHVVPLFIAPLIAVRMLSNMMIDHDKFTNEEQEQIKSDLAEIKNALIK
;
A
#
# COMPACT_ATOMS: atom_id res chain seq x y z
N MET A 1 -1.93 -8.12 -22.22
CA MET A 1 -0.51 -8.41 -21.89
C MET A 1 0.28 -7.16 -21.47
N ILE A 2 0.22 -6.05 -22.16
CA ILE A 2 0.98 -4.82 -21.82
C ILE A 2 0.56 -4.18 -20.49
N LYS A 3 -0.70 -4.30 -20.06
CA LYS A 3 -1.17 -3.79 -18.76
C LYS A 3 -0.64 -4.59 -17.56
N MET A 4 -0.43 -5.88 -17.72
CA MET A 4 0.08 -6.79 -16.67
C MET A 4 1.58 -6.59 -16.42
N GLN A 5 2.35 -6.35 -17.50
CA GLN A 5 3.78 -6.08 -17.40
C GLN A 5 4.09 -4.75 -16.67
N LYS A 6 3.23 -3.74 -16.86
CA LYS A 6 3.30 -2.48 -16.07
C LYS A 6 2.95 -2.68 -14.59
N LEU A 7 2.11 -3.66 -14.28
CA LEU A 7 1.77 -4.04 -12.90
C LEU A 7 2.90 -4.85 -12.24
N ILE A 8 3.61 -5.67 -13.00
CA ILE A 8 4.74 -6.50 -12.51
C ILE A 8 5.99 -5.64 -12.27
N ASN A 9 6.25 -4.65 -13.12
CA ASN A 9 7.29 -3.64 -12.88
C ASN A 9 6.97 -2.71 -11.68
N ALA A 10 5.77 -2.80 -11.16
CA ALA A 10 5.34 -2.17 -9.92
C ALA A 10 5.72 -2.97 -8.65
N THR A 11 6.55 -4.00 -8.74
CA THR A 11 7.08 -4.72 -7.56
C THR A 11 8.03 -3.83 -6.75
N ASP A 12 8.63 -2.82 -7.38
CA ASP A 12 9.31 -1.73 -6.68
C ASP A 12 8.33 -0.82 -5.92
N THR A 13 7.06 -0.84 -6.27
CA THR A 13 6.02 0.05 -5.72
C THR A 13 5.72 -0.20 -4.23
N PHE A 14 5.88 -1.42 -3.70
CA PHE A 14 5.71 -1.64 -2.26
C PHE A 14 6.78 -0.87 -1.47
N ARG A 15 8.02 -0.95 -1.93
CA ARG A 15 9.15 -0.20 -1.35
C ARG A 15 8.94 1.31 -1.49
N GLU A 16 8.49 1.76 -2.64
CA GLU A 16 8.15 3.17 -2.89
C GLU A 16 7.02 3.65 -1.98
N LEU A 17 5.94 2.89 -1.83
CA LEU A 17 4.83 3.21 -0.94
C LEU A 17 5.26 3.25 0.53
N ALA A 18 6.12 2.34 0.97
CA ALA A 18 6.68 2.36 2.31
C ALA A 18 7.54 3.61 2.55
N VAL A 19 8.37 3.99 1.58
CA VAL A 19 9.18 5.22 1.64
C VAL A 19 8.28 6.45 1.68
N ILE A 20 7.24 6.52 0.84
CA ILE A 20 6.27 7.62 0.83
C ILE A 20 5.56 7.72 2.17
N TYR A 21 5.12 6.60 2.75
CA TYR A 21 4.50 6.56 4.06
C TYR A 21 5.41 7.16 5.14
N VAL A 22 6.65 6.68 5.23
CA VAL A 22 7.63 7.18 6.20
C VAL A 22 7.92 8.66 5.97
N ALA A 23 8.07 9.09 4.72
CA ALA A 23 8.31 10.49 4.38
C ALA A 23 7.15 11.40 4.81
N ILE A 24 5.91 10.99 4.59
CA ILE A 24 4.71 11.76 5.00
C ILE A 24 4.65 11.86 6.53
N VAL A 25 4.87 10.74 7.24
CA VAL A 25 4.83 10.71 8.70
C VAL A 25 5.94 11.60 9.29
N CYS A 26 7.15 11.50 8.76
CA CYS A 26 8.28 12.34 9.21
C CYS A 26 8.06 13.81 8.91
N LEU A 27 7.51 14.14 7.73
CA LEU A 27 7.19 15.52 7.36
C LEU A 27 6.12 16.11 8.28
N CYS A 28 5.01 15.40 8.48
CA CYS A 28 3.93 15.84 9.35
C CYS A 28 4.37 15.94 10.81
N GLY A 29 5.14 14.97 11.31
CA GLY A 29 5.71 15.00 12.66
C GLY A 29 6.68 16.16 12.84
N GLY A 30 7.55 16.43 11.86
CA GLY A 30 8.46 17.57 11.88
C GLY A 30 7.73 18.92 11.89
N LEU A 31 6.71 19.07 11.03
CA LEU A 31 5.86 20.28 11.03
C LEU A 31 5.09 20.42 12.35
N PHE A 32 4.57 19.34 12.89
CA PHE A 32 3.88 19.34 14.17
C PHE A 32 4.82 19.78 15.31
N ALA A 33 6.07 19.31 15.32
CA ALA A 33 7.07 19.75 16.30
C ALA A 33 7.27 21.27 16.28
N LEU A 34 7.31 21.86 15.09
CA LEU A 34 7.51 23.29 14.91
C LEU A 34 6.29 24.10 15.37
N VAL A 35 5.07 23.70 14.98
CA VAL A 35 3.86 24.51 15.27
C VAL A 35 3.34 24.31 16.69
N GLU A 36 3.57 23.15 17.30
CA GLU A 36 3.14 22.83 18.66
C GLU A 36 4.25 23.05 19.70
N HIS A 37 5.46 23.42 19.24
CA HIS A 37 6.64 23.57 20.11
C HIS A 37 6.93 22.35 20.99
N LYS A 38 6.76 21.14 20.40
CA LYS A 38 6.98 19.86 21.05
C LYS A 38 8.36 19.28 20.71
N ALA A 39 8.84 18.37 21.53
CA ALA A 39 10.06 17.63 21.21
C ALA A 39 9.91 16.85 19.90
N PHE A 40 10.97 16.78 19.11
CA PHE A 40 10.94 16.14 17.80
C PHE A 40 10.48 14.68 17.86
N PHE A 41 11.05 13.90 18.78
CA PHE A 41 10.70 12.48 18.92
C PHE A 41 9.24 12.26 19.35
N ASP A 42 8.73 13.09 20.26
CA ASP A 42 7.32 13.04 20.67
C ASP A 42 6.39 13.36 19.52
N SER A 43 6.79 14.29 18.67
CA SER A 43 6.03 14.69 17.49
C SER A 43 6.02 13.61 16.39
N ILE A 44 7.14 12.93 16.20
CA ILE A 44 7.22 11.77 15.30
C ILE A 44 6.38 10.62 15.86
N TRP A 45 6.47 10.33 17.14
CA TRP A 45 5.59 9.35 17.81
C TRP A 45 4.12 9.66 17.58
N TRP A 46 3.71 10.89 17.84
CA TRP A 46 2.35 11.35 17.57
C TRP A 46 1.93 11.13 16.11
N ALA A 47 2.79 11.45 15.17
CA ALA A 47 2.50 11.29 13.75
C ALA A 47 2.30 9.81 13.36
N PHE A 48 3.14 8.90 13.87
CA PHE A 48 2.97 7.46 13.65
C PHE A 48 1.68 6.92 14.25
N VAL A 49 1.39 7.27 15.50
CA VAL A 49 0.20 6.82 16.22
C VAL A 49 -1.08 7.34 15.55
N THR A 50 -1.03 8.57 15.04
CA THR A 50 -2.14 9.20 14.31
C THR A 50 -2.31 8.58 12.91
N ALA A 51 -1.22 8.39 12.17
CA ALA A 51 -1.22 7.77 10.84
C ALA A 51 -1.75 6.33 10.85
N MET A 52 -1.46 5.58 11.90
CA MET A 52 -1.93 4.20 12.09
C MET A 52 -3.33 4.12 12.73
N THR A 53 -3.99 5.25 12.92
CA THR A 53 -5.35 5.36 13.51
C THR A 53 -5.45 4.82 14.94
N VAL A 54 -4.34 4.69 15.66
CA VAL A 54 -4.30 4.21 17.05
C VAL A 54 -4.79 5.29 18.02
N GLY A 55 -4.23 6.51 17.93
CA GLY A 55 -4.69 7.67 18.68
C GLY A 55 -4.71 7.49 20.20
N TYR A 56 -3.57 7.23 20.84
CA TYR A 56 -3.50 7.06 22.31
C TYR A 56 -3.99 8.28 23.09
N GLY A 57 -3.94 9.49 22.50
CA GLY A 57 -4.37 10.72 23.16
C GLY A 57 -3.38 11.28 24.19
N ASP A 58 -2.19 10.72 24.25
CA ASP A 58 -1.07 11.20 25.09
C ASP A 58 -0.49 12.52 24.57
N ILE A 59 -0.47 12.69 23.24
CA ILE A 59 -0.07 13.90 22.53
C ILE A 59 -1.17 14.27 21.52
N TYR A 60 -1.58 15.52 21.53
CA TYR A 60 -2.62 16.02 20.66
C TYR A 60 -2.34 17.47 20.25
N PRO A 61 -2.85 17.92 19.08
CA PRO A 61 -2.68 19.30 18.62
C PRO A 61 -3.54 20.27 19.40
N VAL A 62 -2.95 21.35 19.88
CA VAL A 62 -3.66 22.46 20.54
C VAL A 62 -3.81 23.66 19.62
N THR A 63 -2.88 23.85 18.67
CA THR A 63 -2.95 24.95 17.69
C THR A 63 -3.85 24.60 16.51
N ILE A 64 -4.37 25.61 15.82
CA ILE A 64 -5.14 25.42 14.59
C ILE A 64 -4.26 24.76 13.51
N ALA A 65 -3.01 25.21 13.38
CA ALA A 65 -2.06 24.63 12.42
C ALA A 65 -1.78 23.14 12.71
N GLY A 66 -1.54 22.77 13.96
CA GLY A 66 -1.36 21.38 14.36
C GLY A 66 -2.59 20.52 14.07
N ARG A 67 -3.79 21.05 14.28
CA ARG A 67 -5.06 20.37 13.94
C ARG A 67 -5.21 20.14 12.43
N ILE A 68 -4.83 21.11 11.61
CA ILE A 68 -4.85 20.97 10.14
C ILE A 68 -3.87 19.87 9.71
N ILE A 69 -2.65 19.85 10.25
CA ILE A 69 -1.68 18.80 9.98
C ILE A 69 -2.25 17.41 10.37
N GLY A 70 -2.89 17.32 11.52
CA GLY A 70 -3.55 16.10 11.98
C GLY A 70 -4.65 15.63 11.04
N ILE A 71 -5.52 16.54 10.58
CA ILE A 71 -6.59 16.24 9.62
C ILE A 71 -6.01 15.69 8.31
N ILE A 72 -4.98 16.32 7.77
CA ILE A 72 -4.32 15.87 6.55
C ILE A 72 -3.74 14.47 6.75
N LEU A 73 -3.00 14.25 7.84
CA LEU A 73 -2.37 12.97 8.15
C LEU A 73 -3.39 11.84 8.30
N MET A 74 -4.49 12.09 9.05
CA MET A 74 -5.57 11.13 9.27
C MET A 74 -6.35 10.77 8.00
N HIS A 75 -6.36 11.61 6.99
CA HIS A 75 -7.03 11.31 5.73
C HIS A 75 -6.09 10.71 4.70
N VAL A 76 -4.88 11.25 4.54
CA VAL A 76 -3.95 10.81 3.48
C VAL A 76 -3.48 9.37 3.73
N VAL A 77 -3.06 9.04 4.93
CA VAL A 77 -2.50 7.72 5.20
C VAL A 77 -3.55 6.62 5.21
N PRO A 78 -4.63 6.67 6.02
CA PRO A 78 -5.61 5.59 6.09
C PRO A 78 -6.45 5.43 4.83
N LEU A 79 -6.76 6.51 4.12
CA LEU A 79 -7.65 6.44 2.96
C LEU A 79 -6.92 6.15 1.64
N PHE A 80 -5.65 6.52 1.53
CA PHE A 80 -4.91 6.36 0.27
C PHE A 80 -3.72 5.41 0.41
N ILE A 81 -2.83 5.63 1.38
CA ILE A 81 -1.59 4.87 1.46
C ILE A 81 -1.84 3.44 1.96
N ALA A 82 -2.57 3.26 3.04
CA ALA A 82 -2.82 1.93 3.61
C ALA A 82 -3.60 1.00 2.66
N PRO A 83 -4.68 1.44 1.98
CA PRO A 83 -5.36 0.61 0.97
C PRO A 83 -4.46 0.26 -0.21
N LEU A 84 -3.60 1.17 -0.68
CA LEU A 84 -2.66 0.89 -1.76
C LEU A 84 -1.65 -0.19 -1.37
N ILE A 85 -1.13 -0.14 -0.14
CA ILE A 85 -0.25 -1.18 0.39
C ILE A 85 -1.00 -2.52 0.46
N ALA A 86 -2.23 -2.54 0.99
CA ALA A 86 -3.04 -3.76 1.09
C ALA A 86 -3.33 -4.39 -0.28
N VAL A 87 -3.74 -3.58 -1.26
CA VAL A 87 -3.97 -4.05 -2.64
C VAL A 87 -2.70 -4.61 -3.27
N ARG A 88 -1.54 -4.02 -3.00
CA ARG A 88 -0.25 -4.52 -3.50
C ARG A 88 0.14 -5.86 -2.88
N MET A 89 -0.02 -6.01 -1.59
CA MET A 89 0.23 -7.30 -0.92
C MET A 89 -0.67 -8.38 -1.49
N LEU A 90 -1.97 -8.07 -1.66
CA LEU A 90 -2.94 -9.01 -2.21
C LEU A 90 -2.62 -9.38 -3.67
N SER A 91 -2.24 -8.41 -4.50
CA SER A 91 -1.84 -8.64 -5.90
C SER A 91 -0.65 -9.59 -6.01
N ASN A 92 0.35 -9.44 -5.15
CA ASN A 92 1.51 -10.33 -5.15
C ASN A 92 1.14 -11.77 -4.78
N MET A 93 0.20 -11.95 -3.85
CA MET A 93 -0.30 -13.28 -3.49
C MET A 93 -1.13 -13.92 -4.62
N MET A 94 -1.91 -13.12 -5.35
CA MET A 94 -2.75 -13.61 -6.45
C MET A 94 -1.93 -13.97 -7.69
N ILE A 95 -0.81 -13.29 -7.96
CA ILE A 95 0.06 -13.59 -9.11
C ILE A 95 0.66 -15.02 -9.01
N ASP A 96 0.97 -15.49 -7.82
CA ASP A 96 1.46 -16.86 -7.61
C ASP A 96 0.33 -17.90 -7.83
N HIS A 97 -0.90 -17.55 -7.53
CA HIS A 97 -2.06 -18.42 -7.78
C HIS A 97 -2.42 -18.50 -9.28
N ASP A 98 -2.31 -17.37 -9.99
CA ASP A 98 -2.59 -17.31 -11.44
C ASP A 98 -1.54 -18.04 -12.28
N LYS A 99 -0.31 -18.17 -11.82
CA LYS A 99 0.71 -19.00 -12.51
C LYS A 99 0.34 -20.47 -12.52
N PHE A 100 -0.21 -20.96 -11.43
CA PHE A 100 -0.66 -22.35 -11.33
C PHE A 100 -1.86 -22.62 -12.27
N THR A 101 -2.83 -21.72 -12.28
CA THR A 101 -3.98 -21.81 -13.18
C THR A 101 -3.64 -21.64 -14.67
N ASN A 102 -2.63 -20.88 -15.02
CA ASN A 102 -2.16 -20.75 -16.40
C ASN A 102 -1.52 -22.03 -16.94
N GLU A 103 -0.72 -22.72 -16.13
CA GLU A 103 -0.12 -24.01 -16.49
C GLU A 103 -1.20 -25.08 -16.68
N GLU A 104 -2.18 -25.14 -15.80
CA GLU A 104 -3.33 -26.05 -15.94
C GLU A 104 -4.19 -25.73 -17.18
N GLN A 105 -4.40 -24.45 -17.47
CA GLN A 105 -5.14 -24.04 -18.69
C GLN A 105 -4.42 -24.40 -19.97
N GLU A 106 -3.10 -24.29 -20.03
CA GLU A 106 -2.31 -24.71 -21.19
C GLU A 106 -2.35 -26.23 -21.35
N GLN A 107 -2.32 -26.99 -20.25
CA GLN A 107 -2.44 -28.44 -20.27
C GLN A 107 -3.82 -28.87 -20.77
N ILE A 108 -4.89 -28.26 -20.27
CA ILE A 108 -6.26 -28.50 -20.74
C ILE A 108 -6.42 -28.18 -22.24
N LYS A 109 -5.84 -27.10 -22.72
CA LYS A 109 -5.86 -26.73 -24.15
C LYS A 109 -5.12 -27.77 -25.02
N SER A 110 -3.99 -28.27 -24.53
CA SER A 110 -3.21 -29.32 -25.19
C SER A 110 -4.02 -30.61 -25.29
N ASP A 111 -4.64 -31.05 -24.18
CA ASP A 111 -5.46 -32.25 -24.12
C ASP A 111 -6.70 -32.14 -25.02
N LEU A 112 -7.34 -30.96 -25.05
CA LEU A 112 -8.46 -30.70 -25.96
C LEU A 112 -8.06 -30.73 -27.45
N ALA A 113 -6.88 -30.23 -27.79
CA ALA A 113 -6.35 -30.29 -29.15
C ALA A 113 -6.07 -31.73 -29.60
N GLU A 114 -5.54 -32.57 -28.71
CA GLU A 114 -5.29 -33.99 -28.95
C GLU A 114 -6.58 -34.77 -29.16
N ILE A 115 -7.56 -34.57 -28.28
CA ILE A 115 -8.89 -35.17 -28.41
C ILE A 115 -9.58 -34.74 -29.72
N LYS A 116 -9.52 -33.47 -30.08
CA LYS A 116 -10.07 -32.94 -31.33
C LYS A 116 -9.43 -33.60 -32.55
N ASN A 117 -8.10 -33.76 -32.54
CA ASN A 117 -7.38 -34.40 -33.64
C ASN A 117 -7.69 -35.91 -33.75
N ALA A 118 -7.98 -36.58 -32.64
CA ALA A 118 -8.38 -37.98 -32.60
C ALA A 118 -9.79 -38.20 -33.12
N LEU A 119 -10.71 -37.24 -32.94
CA LEU A 119 -12.12 -37.30 -33.38
C LEU A 119 -12.32 -36.94 -34.86
N ILE A 120 -11.37 -36.23 -35.47
CA ILE A 120 -11.47 -35.78 -36.89
C ILE A 120 -10.87 -36.84 -37.85
N LYS A 121 -10.24 -37.89 -37.34
CA LYS A 121 -9.82 -39.06 -38.12
C LYS A 121 -10.95 -40.08 -38.28
#